data_deed50530f2228db680dbe939b3c44fc
#
_entry.id   deed50530f2228db680dbe939b3c44fc
#
_cell.length_a   1.000
_cell.length_b   1.000
_cell.length_c   1.000
_cell.angle_alpha   90.00
_cell.angle_beta   90.00
_cell.angle_gamma   90.00
#
_symmetry.space_group_name_H-M   'P 1'
#
loop_
_entity.id
_entity.type
_entity.pdbx_description
1 polymer ?
#
loop_
_entity_poly.entity_id
_entity_poly.type
_entity_poly.pdbx_seq_one_letter_code
_entity_poly.pdbx_strand_id
1 'polypeptide(L)'
;MGFKCGIVGLPNVGKSTLFNALTQTASAQAANYPFCTIEPNVGEVAVPDVRMKNLAAIAGSKELIPTRLTFVDIAGLVKGASKGEGLGNQFLANIREVDAIAYVLRCFEDGDITHVEGRIDPLADAEIVETELMIADLESLEKRLPALEKKAKGQDKEAKASIELIERALVHLREGRPARFTERTPEEEKAFKGLNLLTSKPVLYVCNVEEEAASTGNSFSKAVQERAAAEGAVAVIISARIEEELAQLDDDERTDYLSELGLEEAGLDRLIRAGYDLLHLITYFTCGPKETRAWTITKGTTAPQAAGVIHTDFEKGFIRAETIAYDDYVSLKGESGAKDAGKMRLEGKEYVVADGDVMHFRFNT
;
A
#
# COMPACT_ATOMS: atom_id res chain seq x y z
N MET A 1 -6.08 10.08 7.47
CA MET A 1 -5.45 8.82 7.89
C MET A 1 -4.67 8.33 6.69
N GLY A 2 -3.36 8.08 6.83
CA GLY A 2 -2.53 7.54 5.75
C GLY A 2 -2.70 6.02 5.68
N PHE A 3 -2.54 5.45 4.48
CA PHE A 3 -2.49 4.01 4.26
C PHE A 3 -1.11 3.46 4.63
N LYS A 4 -1.08 2.32 5.32
CA LYS A 4 0.14 1.72 5.84
C LYS A 4 0.42 0.38 5.18
N CYS A 5 1.65 0.21 4.68
CA CYS A 5 2.15 -1.06 4.17
C CYS A 5 3.23 -1.61 5.13
N GLY A 6 3.02 -2.78 5.69
CA GLY A 6 3.99 -3.42 6.57
C GLY A 6 5.04 -4.19 5.78
N ILE A 7 6.31 -3.90 5.98
CA ILE A 7 7.43 -4.64 5.38
C ILE A 7 7.80 -5.78 6.30
N VAL A 8 7.70 -7.01 5.80
CA VAL A 8 8.06 -8.23 6.54
C VAL A 8 9.05 -9.08 5.74
N GLY A 9 9.81 -9.91 6.40
CA GLY A 9 10.75 -10.84 5.76
C GLY A 9 11.61 -11.54 6.81
N LEU A 10 12.18 -12.66 6.41
CA LEU A 10 13.14 -13.38 7.25
C LEU A 10 14.44 -12.56 7.45
N PRO A 11 15.27 -12.90 8.41
CA PRO A 11 16.59 -12.26 8.56
C PRO A 11 17.43 -12.40 7.29
N ASN A 12 18.27 -11.40 7.01
CA ASN A 12 19.24 -11.39 5.91
C ASN A 12 18.65 -11.45 4.48
N VAL A 13 17.42 -11.01 4.29
CA VAL A 13 16.77 -10.90 2.95
C VAL A 13 16.96 -9.52 2.31
N GLY A 14 17.63 -8.58 3.01
CA GLY A 14 17.79 -7.19 2.55
C GLY A 14 16.69 -6.24 3.03
N LYS A 15 15.85 -6.67 3.96
CA LYS A 15 14.72 -5.86 4.49
C LYS A 15 15.18 -4.51 5.07
N SER A 16 16.21 -4.51 5.92
CA SER A 16 16.73 -3.29 6.56
C SER A 16 17.40 -2.36 5.54
N THR A 17 18.11 -2.88 4.56
CA THR A 17 18.71 -2.10 3.47
C THR A 17 17.62 -1.39 2.68
N LEU A 18 16.57 -2.12 2.27
CA LEU A 18 15.43 -1.58 1.57
C LEU A 18 14.71 -0.51 2.40
N PHE A 19 14.47 -0.76 3.68
CA PHE A 19 13.81 0.20 4.56
C PHE A 19 14.66 1.46 4.79
N ASN A 20 15.99 1.32 4.89
CA ASN A 20 16.91 2.45 5.00
C ASN A 20 16.87 3.32 3.72
N ALA A 21 16.87 2.70 2.54
CA ALA A 21 16.73 3.42 1.28
C ALA A 21 15.39 4.19 1.21
N LEU A 22 14.28 3.56 1.62
CA LEU A 22 12.97 4.22 1.75
C LEU A 22 13.01 5.42 2.69
N THR A 23 13.61 5.28 3.88
CA THR A 23 13.67 6.34 4.89
C THR A 23 14.62 7.47 4.49
N GLN A 24 15.72 7.19 3.80
CA GLN A 24 16.62 8.20 3.25
C GLN A 24 15.92 9.01 2.16
N THR A 25 15.22 8.37 1.24
CA THR A 25 14.39 9.02 0.23
C THR A 25 13.30 9.87 0.89
N ALA A 26 12.62 9.36 1.91
CA ALA A 26 11.64 10.11 2.69
C ALA A 26 12.24 11.34 3.37
N SER A 27 13.43 11.22 3.96
CA SER A 27 14.13 12.32 4.63
C SER A 27 14.59 13.40 3.67
N ALA A 28 15.10 13.04 2.49
CA ALA A 28 15.46 13.97 1.44
C ALA A 28 14.22 14.75 0.92
N GLN A 29 13.10 14.05 0.75
CA GLN A 29 11.83 14.68 0.39
C GLN A 29 11.27 15.56 1.52
N ALA A 30 11.45 15.16 2.79
CA ALA A 30 10.98 15.92 3.95
C ALA A 30 11.71 17.25 4.13
N ALA A 31 12.96 17.36 3.72
CA ALA A 31 13.71 18.63 3.72
C ALA A 31 13.05 19.69 2.83
N ASN A 32 12.30 19.27 1.83
CA ASN A 32 11.56 20.14 0.92
C ASN A 32 10.11 20.44 1.37
N TYR A 33 9.60 19.72 2.41
CA TYR A 33 8.21 19.87 2.87
C TYR A 33 8.14 19.93 4.40
N PRO A 34 7.62 21.01 5.00
CA PRO A 34 7.44 21.13 6.45
C PRO A 34 6.38 20.12 6.96
N PHE A 35 6.57 19.63 8.20
CA PHE A 35 5.68 18.71 8.93
C PHE A 35 5.83 17.20 8.68
N CYS A 36 7.02 16.71 8.28
CA CYS A 36 7.28 15.27 8.29
C CYS A 36 7.80 14.85 9.69
N THR A 37 7.07 13.98 10.36
CA THR A 37 7.50 13.30 11.59
C THR A 37 8.32 12.06 11.20
N ILE A 38 9.52 11.94 11.74
CA ILE A 38 10.33 10.73 11.62
C ILE A 38 10.07 9.90 12.88
N GLU A 39 9.30 8.83 12.73
CA GLU A 39 9.09 7.82 13.77
C GLU A 39 10.03 6.63 13.52
N PRO A 40 10.59 6.01 14.57
CA PRO A 40 11.38 4.79 14.40
C PRO A 40 10.56 3.72 13.69
N ASN A 41 11.15 3.05 12.72
CA ASN A 41 10.52 1.99 11.91
C ASN A 41 9.30 2.43 11.05
N VAL A 42 9.13 3.74 10.81
CA VAL A 42 8.08 4.29 9.93
C VAL A 42 8.73 5.19 8.90
N GLY A 43 8.48 4.91 7.62
CA GLY A 43 8.92 5.72 6.47
C GLY A 43 7.70 6.23 5.68
N GLU A 44 7.52 7.55 5.62
CA GLU A 44 6.51 8.17 4.75
C GLU A 44 7.16 8.64 3.45
N VAL A 45 6.80 8.01 2.33
CA VAL A 45 7.35 8.33 1.02
C VAL A 45 6.31 8.96 0.12
N ALA A 46 6.73 9.92 -0.70
CA ALA A 46 5.86 10.50 -1.71
C ALA A 46 5.54 9.47 -2.79
N VAL A 47 4.28 9.43 -3.23
CA VAL A 47 3.87 8.62 -4.37
C VAL A 47 4.30 9.34 -5.66
N PRO A 48 5.16 8.73 -6.50
CA PRO A 48 5.57 9.36 -7.75
C PRO A 48 4.39 9.55 -8.69
N ASP A 49 4.12 10.80 -9.07
CA ASP A 49 3.05 11.14 -10.00
C ASP A 49 3.46 12.29 -10.93
N VAL A 50 3.77 11.95 -12.18
CA VAL A 50 4.19 12.91 -13.20
C VAL A 50 3.14 13.97 -13.52
N ARG A 51 1.86 13.67 -13.27
CA ARG A 51 0.72 14.57 -13.52
C ARG A 51 0.83 15.86 -12.71
N MET A 52 1.40 15.80 -11.51
CA MET A 52 1.52 16.97 -10.62
C MET A 52 2.36 18.09 -11.22
N LYS A 53 3.47 17.75 -11.85
CA LYS A 53 4.36 18.75 -12.50
C LYS A 53 3.63 19.50 -13.61
N ASN A 54 2.87 18.77 -14.43
CA ASN A 54 2.09 19.36 -15.52
C ASN A 54 0.98 20.29 -15.01
N LEU A 55 0.24 19.82 -13.99
CA LEU A 55 -0.84 20.61 -13.36
C LEU A 55 -0.30 21.88 -12.72
N ALA A 56 0.80 21.78 -11.98
CA ALA A 56 1.43 22.92 -11.31
C ALA A 56 1.96 23.95 -12.30
N ALA A 57 2.58 23.52 -13.41
CA ALA A 57 3.05 24.42 -14.44
C ALA A 57 1.90 25.22 -15.07
N ILE A 58 0.75 24.60 -15.33
CA ILE A 58 -0.45 25.26 -15.88
C ILE A 58 -1.12 26.18 -14.87
N ALA A 59 -1.25 25.73 -13.61
CA ALA A 59 -1.89 26.51 -12.53
C ALA A 59 -1.00 27.64 -12.00
N GLY A 60 0.31 27.64 -12.34
CA GLY A 60 1.30 28.58 -11.79
C GLY A 60 1.51 28.39 -10.29
N SER A 61 1.44 27.15 -9.82
CA SER A 61 1.55 26.80 -8.41
C SER A 61 2.96 27.03 -7.86
N LYS A 62 3.05 27.58 -6.66
CA LYS A 62 4.33 27.79 -5.97
C LYS A 62 4.85 26.54 -5.29
N GLU A 63 3.94 25.66 -4.85
CA GLU A 63 4.25 24.45 -4.11
C GLU A 63 3.56 23.23 -4.75
N LEU A 64 4.24 22.07 -4.70
CA LEU A 64 3.69 20.77 -5.04
C LEU A 64 3.63 19.91 -3.78
N ILE A 65 2.45 19.41 -3.45
CA ILE A 65 2.24 18.56 -2.28
C ILE A 65 1.77 17.18 -2.74
N PRO A 66 2.67 16.19 -2.88
CA PRO A 66 2.32 14.85 -3.31
C PRO A 66 1.54 14.09 -2.24
N THR A 67 0.85 13.02 -2.65
CA THR A 67 0.34 12.02 -1.72
C THR A 67 1.48 11.25 -1.10
N ARG A 68 1.23 10.60 0.04
CA ARG A 68 2.22 9.79 0.72
C ARG A 68 1.70 8.41 1.05
N LEU A 69 2.58 7.42 0.96
CA LEU A 69 2.37 6.07 1.44
C LEU A 69 3.28 5.82 2.63
N THR A 70 2.74 5.22 3.68
CA THR A 70 3.50 4.90 4.87
C THR A 70 3.97 3.45 4.81
N PHE A 71 5.27 3.24 4.91
CA PHE A 71 5.87 1.92 5.12
C PHE A 71 6.26 1.75 6.58
N VAL A 72 5.97 0.58 7.13
CA VAL A 72 6.31 0.24 8.52
C VAL A 72 7.27 -0.96 8.49
N ASP A 73 8.48 -0.78 9.01
CA ASP A 73 9.41 -1.90 9.20
C ASP A 73 8.94 -2.75 10.37
N ILE A 74 8.41 -3.92 10.06
CA ILE A 74 7.99 -4.87 11.07
C ILE A 74 9.16 -5.81 11.34
N ALA A 75 9.69 -5.75 12.57
CA ALA A 75 10.85 -6.54 13.00
C ALA A 75 10.66 -8.02 12.64
N GLY A 76 11.74 -8.66 12.17
CA GLY A 76 11.70 -9.98 11.56
C GLY A 76 11.00 -11.04 12.39
N LEU A 77 10.26 -11.90 11.70
CA LEU A 77 9.61 -13.06 12.28
C LEU A 77 10.66 -14.04 12.82
N VAL A 78 10.50 -14.46 14.06
CA VAL A 78 11.16 -15.64 14.59
C VAL A 78 10.16 -16.78 14.52
N LYS A 79 10.57 -17.94 14.01
CA LYS A 79 9.77 -19.18 13.98
C LYS A 79 9.18 -19.45 15.38
N GLY A 80 7.87 -19.65 15.47
CA GLY A 80 7.16 -19.80 16.75
C GLY A 80 6.58 -18.48 17.30
N ALA A 81 6.53 -17.41 16.53
CA ALA A 81 5.94 -16.13 16.94
C ALA A 81 4.47 -16.25 17.36
N SER A 82 3.73 -17.18 16.77
CA SER A 82 2.33 -17.50 17.11
C SER A 82 2.18 -18.09 18.51
N LYS A 83 3.21 -18.74 19.07
CA LYS A 83 3.17 -19.36 20.40
C LYS A 83 3.35 -18.38 21.57
N GLY A 84 3.45 -17.09 21.31
CA GLY A 84 3.03 -16.08 22.26
C GLY A 84 3.97 -15.63 23.35
N GLU A 85 5.30 -15.71 23.19
CA GLU A 85 6.23 -15.09 24.13
C GLU A 85 6.96 -13.87 23.52
N GLY A 86 6.79 -12.69 24.13
CA GLY A 86 7.63 -11.51 23.89
C GLY A 86 7.48 -10.89 22.50
N LEU A 87 8.54 -10.95 21.68
CA LEU A 87 8.68 -10.30 20.38
C LEU A 87 7.64 -10.78 19.33
N GLY A 88 7.17 -12.03 19.41
CA GLY A 88 6.18 -12.58 18.49
C GLY A 88 4.82 -11.88 18.59
N ASN A 89 4.35 -11.59 19.81
CA ASN A 89 3.10 -10.85 20.02
C ASN A 89 3.17 -9.42 19.47
N GLN A 90 4.32 -8.76 19.62
CA GLN A 90 4.53 -7.42 19.08
C GLN A 90 4.55 -7.43 17.55
N PHE A 91 5.19 -8.43 16.94
CA PHE A 91 5.18 -8.63 15.49
C PHE A 91 3.75 -8.77 14.95
N LEU A 92 2.93 -9.65 15.55
CA LEU A 92 1.53 -9.84 15.15
C LEU A 92 0.68 -8.59 15.38
N ALA A 93 0.95 -7.82 16.46
CA ALA A 93 0.25 -6.56 16.72
C ALA A 93 0.57 -5.52 15.64
N ASN A 94 1.84 -5.37 15.27
CA ASN A 94 2.25 -4.43 14.21
C ASN A 94 1.62 -4.79 12.85
N ILE A 95 1.53 -6.09 12.51
CA ILE A 95 0.83 -6.52 11.29
C ILE A 95 -0.67 -6.17 11.34
N ARG A 96 -1.32 -6.22 12.51
CA ARG A 96 -2.74 -5.82 12.61
C ARG A 96 -2.97 -4.36 12.26
N GLU A 97 -2.00 -3.48 12.51
CA GLU A 97 -2.11 -2.03 12.32
C GLU A 97 -1.86 -1.55 10.88
N VAL A 98 -1.37 -2.41 9.99
CA VAL A 98 -1.13 -2.06 8.59
C VAL A 98 -2.27 -2.51 7.69
N ASP A 99 -2.40 -1.90 6.50
CA ASP A 99 -3.47 -2.16 5.54
C ASP A 99 -3.07 -3.23 4.50
N ALA A 100 -1.78 -3.38 4.22
CA ALA A 100 -1.20 -4.38 3.33
C ALA A 100 0.13 -4.89 3.86
N ILE A 101 0.59 -6.04 3.35
CA ILE A 101 1.86 -6.67 3.73
C ILE A 101 2.76 -6.77 2.50
N ALA A 102 3.98 -6.23 2.59
CA ALA A 102 5.06 -6.42 1.61
C ALA A 102 6.05 -7.49 2.13
N TYR A 103 6.04 -8.66 1.50
CA TYR A 103 6.99 -9.73 1.79
C TYR A 103 8.31 -9.50 1.05
N VAL A 104 9.38 -9.14 1.75
CA VAL A 104 10.72 -9.03 1.18
C VAL A 104 11.35 -10.41 1.16
N LEU A 105 11.64 -10.89 -0.04
CA LEU A 105 12.14 -12.22 -0.32
C LEU A 105 13.56 -12.16 -0.90
N ARG A 106 14.43 -13.01 -0.40
CA ARG A 106 15.80 -13.15 -0.90
C ARG A 106 15.79 -13.90 -2.23
N CYS A 107 16.03 -13.20 -3.32
CA CYS A 107 16.14 -13.74 -4.66
C CYS A 107 17.56 -13.55 -5.23
N PHE A 108 18.59 -13.55 -4.37
CA PHE A 108 20.00 -13.39 -4.76
C PHE A 108 20.89 -14.39 -4.03
N GLU A 109 22.02 -14.75 -4.66
CA GLU A 109 23.06 -15.56 -4.08
C GLU A 109 24.19 -14.65 -3.60
N ASP A 110 24.62 -14.83 -2.36
CA ASP A 110 25.77 -14.14 -1.78
C ASP A 110 26.41 -15.06 -0.74
N GLY A 111 27.67 -15.45 -1.01
CA GLY A 111 28.40 -16.40 -0.16
C GLY A 111 28.78 -15.84 1.22
N ASP A 112 28.81 -14.52 1.38
CA ASP A 112 29.15 -13.83 2.62
C ASP A 112 27.91 -13.62 3.51
N ILE A 113 26.72 -13.78 2.96
CA ILE A 113 25.46 -13.61 3.68
C ILE A 113 24.80 -14.96 3.93
N THR A 114 24.86 -15.44 5.18
CA THR A 114 24.26 -16.70 5.58
C THR A 114 22.73 -16.61 5.55
N HIS A 115 22.05 -17.54 4.85
CA HIS A 115 20.61 -17.70 4.93
C HIS A 115 20.22 -18.47 6.20
N VAL A 116 19.14 -18.05 6.88
CA VAL A 116 18.70 -18.64 8.17
C VAL A 116 18.36 -20.13 8.03
N GLU A 117 17.76 -20.52 6.91
CA GLU A 117 17.38 -21.92 6.62
C GLU A 117 18.47 -22.68 5.84
N GLY A 118 19.66 -22.07 5.62
CA GLY A 118 20.79 -22.71 4.93
C GLY A 118 20.59 -22.94 3.43
N ARG A 119 19.50 -22.45 2.84
CA ARG A 119 19.18 -22.51 1.40
C ARG A 119 18.46 -21.24 0.97
N ILE A 120 18.58 -20.90 -0.30
CA ILE A 120 17.81 -19.79 -0.91
C ILE A 120 16.57 -20.39 -1.56
N ASP A 121 15.41 -20.13 -1.00
CA ASP A 121 14.11 -20.57 -1.49
C ASP A 121 13.06 -19.52 -1.11
N PRO A 122 12.86 -18.50 -1.96
CA PRO A 122 11.96 -17.39 -1.64
C PRO A 122 10.51 -17.81 -1.44
N LEU A 123 10.07 -18.90 -2.09
CA LEU A 123 8.72 -19.41 -1.90
C LEU A 123 8.55 -20.05 -0.52
N ALA A 124 9.52 -20.87 -0.09
CA ALA A 124 9.50 -21.45 1.24
C ALA A 124 9.63 -20.37 2.33
N ASP A 125 10.41 -19.31 2.09
CA ASP A 125 10.55 -18.17 3.01
C ASP A 125 9.21 -17.44 3.21
N ALA A 126 8.47 -17.20 2.11
CA ALA A 126 7.13 -16.62 2.17
C ALA A 126 6.15 -17.53 2.94
N GLU A 127 6.20 -18.83 2.71
CA GLU A 127 5.35 -19.82 3.39
C GLU A 127 5.61 -19.90 4.89
N ILE A 128 6.86 -19.76 5.34
CA ILE A 128 7.18 -19.72 6.77
C ILE A 128 6.46 -18.54 7.44
N VAL A 129 6.57 -17.34 6.87
CA VAL A 129 5.92 -16.15 7.42
C VAL A 129 4.41 -16.30 7.39
N GLU A 130 3.85 -16.71 6.26
CA GLU A 130 2.40 -16.83 6.08
C GLU A 130 1.78 -17.88 6.99
N THR A 131 2.48 -19.00 7.23
CA THR A 131 2.05 -20.06 8.15
C THR A 131 1.90 -19.55 9.58
N GLU A 132 2.85 -18.75 10.08
CA GLU A 132 2.75 -18.16 11.43
C GLU A 132 1.55 -17.21 11.54
N LEU A 133 1.27 -16.42 10.49
CA LEU A 133 0.11 -15.54 10.46
C LEU A 133 -1.21 -16.34 10.44
N MET A 134 -1.27 -17.44 9.66
CA MET A 134 -2.43 -18.31 9.58
C MET A 134 -2.72 -18.99 10.93
N ILE A 135 -1.69 -19.46 11.64
CA ILE A 135 -1.85 -20.06 12.98
C ILE A 135 -2.43 -19.03 13.95
N ALA A 136 -1.92 -17.79 13.94
CA ALA A 136 -2.43 -16.72 14.79
C ALA A 136 -3.90 -16.38 14.48
N ASP A 137 -4.29 -16.37 13.21
CA ASP A 137 -5.68 -16.15 12.77
C ASP A 137 -6.59 -17.31 13.21
N LEU A 138 -6.14 -18.56 13.02
CA LEU A 138 -6.85 -19.76 13.44
C LEU A 138 -7.18 -19.70 14.93
N GLU A 139 -6.17 -19.47 15.78
CA GLU A 139 -6.35 -19.35 17.21
C GLU A 139 -7.29 -18.20 17.60
N SER A 140 -7.17 -17.05 16.91
CA SER A 140 -8.03 -15.89 17.16
C SER A 140 -9.49 -16.20 16.87
N LEU A 141 -9.78 -16.86 15.76
CA LEU A 141 -11.14 -17.22 15.36
C LEU A 141 -11.73 -18.31 16.27
N GLU A 142 -10.96 -19.36 16.57
CA GLU A 142 -11.42 -20.44 17.47
C GLU A 142 -11.75 -19.94 18.89
N LYS A 143 -11.01 -18.96 19.39
CA LYS A 143 -11.31 -18.30 20.69
C LYS A 143 -12.61 -17.49 20.68
N ARG A 144 -13.05 -16.98 19.52
CA ARG A 144 -14.27 -16.16 19.38
C ARG A 144 -15.54 -16.99 19.27
N LEU A 145 -15.47 -18.17 18.69
CA LEU A 145 -16.62 -19.02 18.39
C LEU A 145 -17.50 -19.31 19.61
N PRO A 146 -17.00 -19.77 20.80
CA PRO A 146 -17.85 -20.11 21.91
C PRO A 146 -18.73 -18.96 22.42
N ALA A 147 -18.21 -17.74 22.39
CA ALA A 147 -18.97 -16.55 22.80
C ALA A 147 -20.07 -16.19 21.79
N LEU A 148 -19.80 -16.35 20.50
CA LEU A 148 -20.77 -16.11 19.42
C LEU A 148 -21.86 -17.19 19.41
N GLU A 149 -21.52 -18.47 19.60
CA GLU A 149 -22.47 -19.57 19.70
C GLU A 149 -23.45 -19.37 20.87
N LYS A 150 -22.96 -18.89 22.02
CA LYS A 150 -23.82 -18.54 23.15
C LYS A 150 -24.82 -17.44 22.81
N LYS A 151 -24.40 -16.41 22.08
CA LYS A 151 -25.29 -15.33 21.58
C LYS A 151 -26.27 -15.84 20.54
N ALA A 152 -25.84 -16.69 19.62
CA ALA A 152 -26.66 -17.25 18.57
C ALA A 152 -27.81 -18.14 19.10
N LYS A 153 -27.61 -18.84 20.25
CA LYS A 153 -28.66 -19.55 20.96
C LYS A 153 -29.78 -18.64 21.44
N GLY A 154 -29.49 -17.35 21.69
CA GLY A 154 -30.46 -16.29 21.99
C GLY A 154 -31.13 -15.67 20.75
N GLN A 155 -31.07 -16.32 19.57
CA GLN A 155 -31.64 -15.88 18.31
C GLN A 155 -31.01 -14.58 17.72
N ASP A 156 -29.80 -14.23 18.14
CA ASP A 156 -29.04 -13.13 17.60
C ASP A 156 -28.64 -13.45 16.14
N LYS A 157 -29.22 -12.70 15.18
CA LYS A 157 -28.97 -12.90 13.74
C LYS A 157 -27.56 -12.49 13.31
N GLU A 158 -27.01 -11.44 13.94
CA GLU A 158 -25.66 -10.96 13.64
C GLU A 158 -24.61 -11.98 14.13
N ALA A 159 -24.85 -12.59 15.30
CA ALA A 159 -23.99 -13.65 15.80
C ALA A 159 -24.00 -14.87 14.87
N LYS A 160 -25.16 -15.27 14.32
CA LYS A 160 -25.24 -16.38 13.37
C LYS A 160 -24.48 -16.08 12.07
N ALA A 161 -24.69 -14.91 11.47
CA ALA A 161 -23.98 -14.50 10.27
C ALA A 161 -22.45 -14.44 10.50
N SER A 162 -22.02 -13.96 11.67
CA SER A 162 -20.61 -13.94 12.05
C SER A 162 -20.00 -15.33 12.18
N ILE A 163 -20.75 -16.31 12.74
CA ILE A 163 -20.31 -17.71 12.85
C ILE A 163 -20.10 -18.30 11.45
N GLU A 164 -21.09 -18.18 10.56
CA GLU A 164 -20.99 -18.70 9.19
C GLU A 164 -19.78 -18.15 8.43
N LEU A 165 -19.49 -16.85 8.60
CA LEU A 165 -18.33 -16.21 7.98
C LEU A 165 -17.00 -16.70 8.59
N ILE A 166 -16.95 -16.86 9.92
CA ILE A 166 -15.80 -17.41 10.63
C ILE A 166 -15.55 -18.87 10.23
N GLU A 167 -16.58 -19.70 10.14
CA GLU A 167 -16.44 -21.10 9.73
C GLU A 167 -15.88 -21.24 8.32
N ARG A 168 -16.31 -20.40 7.36
CA ARG A 168 -15.71 -20.35 6.02
C ARG A 168 -14.23 -19.98 6.06
N ALA A 169 -13.85 -18.98 6.85
CA ALA A 169 -12.45 -18.61 7.01
C ALA A 169 -11.61 -19.73 7.65
N LEU A 170 -12.16 -20.41 8.66
CA LEU A 170 -11.49 -21.53 9.34
C LEU A 170 -11.24 -22.72 8.41
N VAL A 171 -12.13 -22.99 7.44
CA VAL A 171 -11.89 -24.04 6.42
C VAL A 171 -10.63 -23.73 5.65
N HIS A 172 -10.46 -22.51 5.13
CA HIS A 172 -9.25 -22.10 4.41
C HIS A 172 -8.00 -22.21 5.28
N LEU A 173 -8.03 -21.65 6.49
CA LEU A 173 -6.88 -21.64 7.40
C LEU A 173 -6.43 -23.06 7.77
N ARG A 174 -7.38 -23.99 8.04
CA ARG A 174 -7.07 -25.39 8.34
C ARG A 174 -6.50 -26.17 7.15
N GLU A 175 -6.81 -25.75 5.95
CA GLU A 175 -6.24 -26.28 4.72
C GLU A 175 -4.90 -25.62 4.32
N GLY A 176 -4.34 -24.75 5.17
CA GLY A 176 -3.11 -24.02 4.91
C GLY A 176 -3.28 -22.93 3.83
N ARG A 177 -4.48 -22.37 3.71
CA ARG A 177 -4.78 -21.26 2.80
C ARG A 177 -5.12 -20.00 3.56
N PRO A 178 -4.55 -18.84 3.20
CA PRO A 178 -4.82 -17.56 3.84
C PRO A 178 -6.30 -17.15 3.83
N ALA A 179 -6.72 -16.42 4.87
CA ALA A 179 -8.10 -15.97 5.01
C ALA A 179 -8.56 -15.02 3.89
N ARG A 180 -7.65 -14.37 3.13
CA ARG A 180 -7.99 -13.52 1.99
C ARG A 180 -8.72 -14.27 0.87
N PHE A 181 -8.59 -15.59 0.80
CA PHE A 181 -9.30 -16.46 -0.17
C PHE A 181 -10.71 -16.86 0.27
N THR A 182 -11.15 -16.44 1.47
CA THR A 182 -12.52 -16.72 1.93
C THR A 182 -13.54 -16.06 1.00
N GLU A 183 -14.42 -16.85 0.41
CA GLU A 183 -15.52 -16.34 -0.39
C GLU A 183 -16.50 -15.56 0.46
N ARG A 184 -16.88 -14.36 0.00
CA ARG A 184 -17.79 -13.45 0.69
C ARG A 184 -18.52 -12.53 -0.27
N THR A 185 -19.71 -12.11 0.12
CA THR A 185 -20.48 -11.12 -0.62
C THR A 185 -20.00 -9.69 -0.28
N PRO A 186 -20.33 -8.68 -1.11
CA PRO A 186 -20.03 -7.27 -0.81
C PRO A 186 -20.59 -6.80 0.54
N GLU A 187 -21.77 -7.31 0.94
CA GLU A 187 -22.42 -6.99 2.21
C GLU A 187 -21.64 -7.55 3.40
N GLU A 188 -20.97 -8.71 3.23
CA GLU A 188 -20.16 -9.37 4.26
C GLU A 188 -18.78 -8.72 4.43
N GLU A 189 -18.31 -7.93 3.45
CA GLU A 189 -16.98 -7.36 3.46
C GLU A 189 -16.68 -6.54 4.72
N LYS A 190 -17.65 -5.75 5.17
CA LYS A 190 -17.51 -4.96 6.41
C LYS A 190 -17.37 -5.85 7.64
N ALA A 191 -18.17 -6.92 7.72
CA ALA A 191 -18.11 -7.88 8.83
C ALA A 191 -16.78 -8.65 8.80
N PHE A 192 -16.33 -9.07 7.62
CA PHE A 192 -15.06 -9.76 7.43
C PHE A 192 -13.86 -8.90 7.84
N LYS A 193 -13.80 -7.64 7.42
CA LYS A 193 -12.79 -6.68 7.88
C LYS A 193 -12.82 -6.51 9.41
N GLY A 194 -14.01 -6.56 10.02
CA GLY A 194 -14.17 -6.52 11.47
C GLY A 194 -13.58 -7.73 12.21
N LEU A 195 -13.29 -8.83 11.53
CA LEU A 195 -12.57 -9.96 12.11
C LEU A 195 -11.10 -9.64 12.38
N ASN A 196 -10.56 -8.65 11.66
CA ASN A 196 -9.18 -8.15 11.78
C ASN A 196 -8.12 -9.27 11.66
N LEU A 197 -8.30 -10.13 10.64
CA LEU A 197 -7.41 -11.24 10.37
C LEU A 197 -6.12 -10.74 9.68
N LEU A 198 -5.00 -11.32 10.07
CA LEU A 198 -3.67 -10.99 9.54
C LEU A 198 -3.57 -11.41 8.08
N THR A 199 -4.02 -12.62 7.77
CA THR A 199 -3.94 -13.20 6.42
C THR A 199 -5.11 -12.78 5.51
N SER A 200 -6.01 -11.91 5.99
CA SER A 200 -7.02 -11.27 5.13
C SER A 200 -6.48 -10.06 4.36
N LYS A 201 -5.32 -9.55 4.77
CA LYS A 201 -4.68 -8.38 4.16
C LYS A 201 -4.15 -8.69 2.77
N PRO A 202 -4.22 -7.72 1.83
CA PRO A 202 -3.56 -7.84 0.53
C PRO A 202 -2.05 -7.99 0.68
N VAL A 203 -1.43 -8.72 -0.25
CA VAL A 203 -0.02 -9.08 -0.21
C VAL A 203 0.71 -8.59 -1.45
N LEU A 204 1.90 -8.04 -1.26
CA LEU A 204 2.86 -7.66 -2.28
C LEU A 204 4.17 -8.44 -2.04
N TYR A 205 4.67 -9.13 -3.05
CA TYR A 205 5.96 -9.79 -2.99
C TYR A 205 7.06 -8.86 -3.51
N VAL A 206 8.11 -8.67 -2.74
CA VAL A 206 9.29 -7.85 -3.08
C VAL A 206 10.47 -8.78 -3.29
N CYS A 207 10.79 -9.06 -4.54
CA CYS A 207 11.90 -9.92 -4.94
C CYS A 207 13.19 -9.11 -4.90
N ASN A 208 13.96 -9.22 -3.82
CA ASN A 208 15.26 -8.58 -3.73
C ASN A 208 16.30 -9.44 -4.48
N VAL A 209 16.80 -8.91 -5.61
CA VAL A 209 17.75 -9.57 -6.51
C VAL A 209 19.12 -8.92 -6.46
N GLU A 210 20.13 -9.58 -7.03
CA GLU A 210 21.44 -9.00 -7.36
C GLU A 210 21.29 -7.85 -8.36
N GLU A 211 22.30 -6.96 -8.44
CA GLU A 211 22.26 -5.75 -9.28
C GLU A 211 22.06 -6.06 -10.76
N GLU A 212 22.74 -7.10 -11.27
CA GLU A 212 22.65 -7.52 -12.66
C GLU A 212 21.27 -8.02 -13.08
N ALA A 213 20.48 -8.48 -12.10
CA ALA A 213 19.11 -8.98 -12.33
C ALA A 213 18.03 -7.91 -12.05
N ALA A 214 18.40 -6.69 -11.70
CA ALA A 214 17.43 -5.64 -11.31
C ALA A 214 16.44 -5.26 -12.42
N SER A 215 16.87 -5.35 -13.69
CA SER A 215 16.01 -5.04 -14.85
C SER A 215 15.16 -6.22 -15.34
N THR A 216 15.71 -7.45 -15.30
CA THR A 216 15.08 -8.62 -15.94
C THR A 216 14.61 -9.67 -14.96
N GLY A 217 15.08 -9.62 -13.72
CA GLY A 217 14.90 -10.69 -12.72
C GLY A 217 15.77 -11.91 -12.99
N ASN A 218 15.60 -12.92 -12.18
CA ASN A 218 16.26 -14.21 -12.24
C ASN A 218 15.27 -15.36 -12.03
N SER A 219 15.77 -16.60 -11.94
CA SER A 219 14.94 -17.79 -11.75
C SER A 219 14.12 -17.75 -10.45
N PHE A 220 14.67 -17.20 -9.38
CA PHE A 220 13.99 -17.06 -8.10
C PHE A 220 12.83 -16.05 -8.18
N SER A 221 13.09 -14.85 -8.71
CA SER A 221 12.07 -13.82 -8.85
C SER A 221 10.95 -14.26 -9.81
N LYS A 222 11.28 -15.02 -10.87
CA LYS A 222 10.29 -15.59 -11.79
C LYS A 222 9.34 -16.56 -11.09
N ALA A 223 9.85 -17.45 -10.25
CA ALA A 223 9.01 -18.38 -9.47
C ALA A 223 8.06 -17.62 -8.54
N VAL A 224 8.53 -16.52 -7.90
CA VAL A 224 7.68 -15.67 -7.06
C VAL A 224 6.61 -14.94 -7.89
N GLN A 225 6.96 -14.44 -9.08
CA GLN A 225 6.00 -13.79 -9.98
C GLN A 225 4.90 -14.77 -10.44
N GLU A 226 5.25 -16.02 -10.75
CA GLU A 226 4.29 -17.08 -11.13
C GLU A 226 3.33 -17.39 -9.97
N ARG A 227 3.83 -17.49 -8.74
CA ARG A 227 3.00 -17.63 -7.54
C ARG A 227 2.09 -16.43 -7.33
N ALA A 228 2.63 -15.21 -7.39
CA ALA A 228 1.87 -13.98 -7.23
C ALA A 228 0.70 -13.91 -8.23
N ALA A 229 0.97 -14.22 -9.50
CA ALA A 229 -0.06 -14.26 -10.55
C ALA A 229 -1.15 -15.29 -10.26
N ALA A 230 -0.79 -16.49 -9.76
CA ALA A 230 -1.75 -17.52 -9.38
C ALA A 230 -2.64 -17.13 -8.20
N GLU A 231 -2.14 -16.29 -7.29
CA GLU A 231 -2.86 -15.80 -6.11
C GLU A 231 -3.60 -14.47 -6.34
N GLY A 232 -3.45 -13.86 -7.52
CA GLY A 232 -3.97 -12.51 -7.79
C GLY A 232 -3.24 -11.42 -7.02
N ALA A 233 -2.02 -11.70 -6.56
CA ALA A 233 -1.12 -10.77 -5.89
C ALA A 233 -0.14 -10.14 -6.90
N VAL A 234 0.65 -9.17 -6.44
CA VAL A 234 1.67 -8.48 -7.24
C VAL A 234 3.06 -8.84 -6.74
N ALA A 235 4.02 -9.00 -7.68
CA ALA A 235 5.43 -9.17 -7.36
C ALA A 235 6.24 -8.05 -8.03
N VAL A 236 7.12 -7.39 -7.26
CA VAL A 236 8.02 -6.33 -7.71
C VAL A 236 9.46 -6.82 -7.57
N ILE A 237 10.26 -6.66 -8.64
CA ILE A 237 11.69 -6.93 -8.62
C ILE A 237 12.40 -5.66 -8.17
N ILE A 238 13.32 -5.77 -7.22
CA ILE A 238 14.11 -4.67 -6.68
C ILE A 238 15.51 -5.16 -6.33
N SER A 239 16.51 -4.32 -6.47
CA SER A 239 17.81 -4.53 -5.83
C SER A 239 17.95 -3.54 -4.70
N ALA A 240 17.89 -4.02 -3.45
CA ALA A 240 17.99 -3.16 -2.29
C ALA A 240 19.32 -2.39 -2.25
N ARG A 241 20.37 -2.93 -2.85
CA ARG A 241 21.69 -2.31 -2.97
C ARG A 241 21.67 -1.12 -3.95
N ILE A 242 21.07 -1.29 -5.13
CA ILE A 242 20.87 -0.18 -6.06
C ILE A 242 20.05 0.93 -5.40
N GLU A 243 18.98 0.58 -4.67
CA GLU A 243 18.14 1.59 -4.02
C GLU A 243 18.89 2.37 -2.92
N GLU A 244 19.79 1.71 -2.19
CA GLU A 244 20.64 2.35 -1.19
C GLU A 244 21.62 3.35 -1.84
N GLU A 245 22.16 3.02 -3.00
CA GLU A 245 23.03 3.92 -3.78
C GLU A 245 22.22 5.10 -4.36
N LEU A 246 21.08 4.81 -5.00
CA LEU A 246 20.20 5.84 -5.55
C LEU A 246 19.72 6.85 -4.49
N ALA A 247 19.53 6.42 -3.26
CA ALA A 247 19.10 7.31 -2.18
C ALA A 247 20.15 8.36 -1.78
N GLN A 248 21.41 8.19 -2.20
CA GLN A 248 22.53 9.10 -1.92
C GLN A 248 22.82 10.07 -3.07
N LEU A 249 22.24 9.85 -4.25
CA LEU A 249 22.49 10.62 -5.45
C LEU A 249 21.49 11.79 -5.58
N ASP A 250 21.91 12.87 -6.25
CA ASP A 250 20.99 13.93 -6.67
C ASP A 250 20.14 13.48 -7.88
N ASP A 251 19.17 14.31 -8.30
CA ASP A 251 18.22 13.95 -9.37
C ASP A 251 18.90 13.69 -10.73
N ASP A 252 19.94 14.44 -11.06
CA ASP A 252 20.66 14.29 -12.32
C ASP A 252 21.54 13.03 -12.30
N GLU A 253 22.32 12.84 -11.24
CA GLU A 253 23.15 11.65 -11.01
C GLU A 253 22.30 10.39 -10.97
N ARG A 254 21.11 10.44 -10.33
CA ARG A 254 20.15 9.34 -10.26
C ARG A 254 19.65 8.93 -11.64
N THR A 255 19.35 9.89 -12.50
CA THR A 255 18.88 9.63 -13.87
C THR A 255 19.98 8.95 -14.70
N ASP A 256 21.21 9.43 -14.62
CA ASP A 256 22.35 8.86 -15.33
C ASP A 256 22.63 7.43 -14.83
N TYR A 257 22.64 7.20 -13.53
CA TYR A 257 22.88 5.89 -12.93
C TYR A 257 21.81 4.86 -13.32
N LEU A 258 20.52 5.21 -13.30
CA LEU A 258 19.45 4.34 -13.78
C LEU A 258 19.61 3.98 -15.26
N SER A 259 20.00 4.97 -16.08
CA SER A 259 20.25 4.75 -17.51
C SER A 259 21.41 3.79 -17.76
N GLU A 260 22.51 3.88 -17.01
CA GLU A 260 23.65 2.98 -17.09
C GLU A 260 23.27 1.53 -16.75
N LEU A 261 22.36 1.34 -15.78
CA LEU A 261 21.84 0.04 -15.38
C LEU A 261 20.72 -0.49 -16.30
N GLY A 262 20.31 0.29 -17.31
CA GLY A 262 19.19 -0.05 -18.20
C GLY A 262 17.84 -0.08 -17.48
N LEU A 263 17.69 0.70 -16.41
CA LEU A 263 16.47 0.86 -15.64
C LEU A 263 15.75 2.14 -16.06
N GLU A 264 14.44 2.05 -16.33
CA GLU A 264 13.60 3.22 -16.63
C GLU A 264 13.26 4.04 -15.39
N GLU A 265 13.25 3.38 -14.22
CA GLU A 265 12.88 3.97 -12.92
C GLU A 265 13.45 3.17 -11.76
N ALA A 266 13.50 3.78 -10.59
CA ALA A 266 13.89 3.12 -9.35
C ALA A 266 12.91 2.00 -8.95
N GLY A 267 13.43 0.93 -8.36
CA GLY A 267 12.62 -0.16 -7.84
C GLY A 267 11.70 0.29 -6.71
N LEU A 268 12.13 1.26 -5.89
CA LEU A 268 11.29 1.89 -4.87
C LEU A 268 10.07 2.59 -5.45
N ASP A 269 10.19 3.27 -6.58
CA ASP A 269 9.06 3.93 -7.24
C ASP A 269 8.04 2.89 -7.72
N ARG A 270 8.52 1.74 -8.26
CA ARG A 270 7.66 0.59 -8.61
C ARG A 270 6.98 0.00 -7.38
N LEU A 271 7.72 -0.17 -6.28
CA LEU A 271 7.19 -0.68 -5.02
C LEU A 271 6.08 0.22 -4.46
N ILE A 272 6.31 1.54 -4.45
CA ILE A 272 5.34 2.53 -3.96
C ILE A 272 4.06 2.47 -4.79
N ARG A 273 4.17 2.46 -6.13
CA ARG A 273 3.00 2.34 -7.00
C ARG A 273 2.27 1.02 -6.83
N ALA A 274 3.00 -0.09 -6.79
CA ALA A 274 2.40 -1.40 -6.56
C ALA A 274 1.64 -1.48 -5.23
N GLY A 275 2.17 -0.88 -4.16
CA GLY A 275 1.48 -0.78 -2.88
C GLY A 275 0.23 0.10 -2.95
N TYR A 276 0.29 1.18 -3.73
CA TYR A 276 -0.82 2.08 -3.97
C TYR A 276 -1.98 1.39 -4.71
N ASP A 277 -1.65 0.69 -5.80
CA ASP A 277 -2.61 -0.09 -6.58
C ASP A 277 -3.21 -1.26 -5.80
N LEU A 278 -2.38 -1.96 -5.01
CA LEU A 278 -2.80 -3.09 -4.17
C LEU A 278 -3.89 -2.69 -3.16
N LEU A 279 -3.79 -1.47 -2.64
CA LEU A 279 -4.74 -0.88 -1.70
C LEU A 279 -5.95 -0.24 -2.42
N HIS A 280 -6.04 -0.38 -3.74
CA HIS A 280 -7.07 0.23 -4.57
C HIS A 280 -7.18 1.74 -4.35
N LEU A 281 -6.04 2.41 -4.21
CA LEU A 281 -5.95 3.84 -4.04
C LEU A 281 -5.98 4.54 -5.39
N ILE A 282 -6.58 5.71 -5.41
CA ILE A 282 -6.57 6.63 -6.54
C ILE A 282 -6.26 8.04 -6.05
N THR A 283 -5.82 8.88 -6.97
CA THR A 283 -5.44 10.26 -6.69
C THR A 283 -6.37 11.23 -7.40
N TYR A 284 -6.91 12.21 -6.67
CA TYR A 284 -7.46 13.42 -7.26
C TYR A 284 -6.62 14.63 -6.89
N PHE A 285 -6.77 15.72 -7.60
CA PHE A 285 -5.94 16.92 -7.44
C PHE A 285 -6.78 18.14 -7.10
N THR A 286 -6.19 19.03 -6.31
CA THR A 286 -6.63 20.42 -6.18
C THR A 286 -5.52 21.32 -6.70
N CYS A 287 -5.83 22.24 -7.62
CA CYS A 287 -4.85 23.10 -8.27
C CYS A 287 -5.20 24.57 -8.05
N GLY A 288 -4.17 25.37 -7.72
CA GLY A 288 -4.30 26.81 -7.58
C GLY A 288 -2.93 27.49 -7.56
N PRO A 289 -2.88 28.85 -7.61
CA PRO A 289 -1.62 29.59 -7.64
C PRO A 289 -0.74 29.37 -6.39
N LYS A 290 -1.33 28.99 -5.27
CA LYS A 290 -0.57 28.72 -4.04
C LYS A 290 0.06 27.34 -4.11
N GLU A 291 -0.73 26.32 -4.38
CA GLU A 291 -0.30 24.92 -4.38
C GLU A 291 -1.07 24.07 -5.40
N THR A 292 -0.40 23.06 -5.91
CA THR A 292 -1.01 21.87 -6.51
C THR A 292 -0.83 20.72 -5.54
N ARG A 293 -1.94 20.12 -5.12
CA ARG A 293 -1.93 19.06 -4.13
C ARG A 293 -2.64 17.83 -4.62
N ALA A 294 -2.01 16.67 -4.41
CA ALA A 294 -2.58 15.37 -4.64
C ALA A 294 -3.22 14.82 -3.36
N TRP A 295 -4.37 14.17 -3.50
CA TRP A 295 -5.16 13.61 -2.41
C TRP A 295 -5.44 12.15 -2.66
N THR A 296 -5.18 11.29 -1.67
CA THR A 296 -5.41 9.85 -1.74
C THR A 296 -6.81 9.50 -1.27
N ILE A 297 -7.51 8.73 -2.08
CA ILE A 297 -8.81 8.12 -1.75
C ILE A 297 -8.83 6.67 -2.24
N THR A 298 -9.74 5.87 -1.74
CA THR A 298 -10.01 4.54 -2.29
C THR A 298 -10.90 4.62 -3.53
N LYS A 299 -10.68 3.74 -4.48
CA LYS A 299 -11.55 3.60 -5.65
C LYS A 299 -13.00 3.37 -5.22
N GLY A 300 -13.94 4.09 -5.80
CA GLY A 300 -15.36 4.06 -5.42
C GLY A 300 -15.77 5.14 -4.42
N THR A 301 -14.85 5.99 -3.95
CA THR A 301 -15.13 7.12 -3.07
C THR A 301 -15.99 8.17 -3.79
N THR A 302 -17.05 8.64 -3.13
CA THR A 302 -17.93 9.70 -3.66
C THR A 302 -17.34 11.10 -3.41
N ALA A 303 -17.82 12.10 -4.17
CA ALA A 303 -17.33 13.48 -4.06
C ALA A 303 -17.43 14.07 -2.64
N PRO A 304 -18.51 13.89 -1.86
CA PRO A 304 -18.55 14.35 -0.47
C PRO A 304 -17.48 13.68 0.41
N GLN A 305 -17.28 12.38 0.26
CA GLN A 305 -16.26 11.63 1.02
C GLN A 305 -14.85 12.10 0.64
N ALA A 306 -14.60 12.36 -0.65
CA ALA A 306 -13.34 12.94 -1.12
C ALA A 306 -13.11 14.33 -0.52
N ALA A 307 -14.13 15.19 -0.49
CA ALA A 307 -14.06 16.48 0.20
C ALA A 307 -13.73 16.33 1.70
N GLY A 308 -14.24 15.27 2.34
CA GLY A 308 -13.98 14.92 3.73
C GLY A 308 -12.51 14.61 4.03
N VAL A 309 -11.77 14.12 3.03
CA VAL A 309 -10.31 13.89 3.17
C VAL A 309 -9.54 15.20 3.33
N ILE A 310 -10.04 16.30 2.74
CA ILE A 310 -9.47 17.63 2.93
C ILE A 310 -9.82 18.15 4.31
N HIS A 311 -11.11 18.15 4.65
CA HIS A 311 -11.62 18.55 5.96
C HIS A 311 -13.03 18.00 6.19
N THR A 312 -13.34 17.59 7.40
CA THR A 312 -14.66 17.02 7.76
C THR A 312 -15.82 17.99 7.51
N ASP A 313 -15.59 19.30 7.62
CA ASP A 313 -16.61 20.28 7.35
C ASP A 313 -16.96 20.39 5.86
N PHE A 314 -15.99 20.07 4.97
CA PHE A 314 -16.23 20.02 3.52
C PHE A 314 -17.17 18.87 3.16
N GLU A 315 -17.07 17.73 3.83
CA GLU A 315 -18.00 16.62 3.65
C GLU A 315 -19.41 16.99 4.14
N LYS A 316 -19.49 17.51 5.37
CA LYS A 316 -20.78 17.88 6.00
C LYS A 316 -21.52 18.98 5.24
N GLY A 317 -20.77 20.01 4.81
CA GLY A 317 -21.29 21.14 4.09
C GLY A 317 -21.32 21.00 2.57
N PHE A 318 -21.01 19.80 2.03
CA PHE A 318 -20.85 19.58 0.58
C PHE A 318 -22.09 20.02 -0.22
N ILE A 319 -21.86 20.88 -1.22
CA ILE A 319 -22.88 21.35 -2.17
C ILE A 319 -22.67 20.66 -3.51
N ARG A 320 -21.48 20.81 -4.10
CA ARG A 320 -21.08 20.26 -5.40
C ARG A 320 -19.57 20.30 -5.57
N ALA A 321 -19.06 19.55 -6.55
CA ALA A 321 -17.69 19.64 -7.01
C ALA A 321 -17.63 20.15 -8.45
N GLU A 322 -16.77 21.12 -8.72
CA GLU A 322 -16.36 21.52 -10.07
C GLU A 322 -15.20 20.59 -10.44
N THR A 323 -15.41 19.74 -11.45
CA THR A 323 -14.50 18.63 -11.77
C THR A 323 -14.06 18.68 -13.22
N ILE A 324 -12.76 18.57 -13.46
CA ILE A 324 -12.15 18.52 -14.79
C ILE A 324 -11.26 17.29 -14.83
N ALA A 325 -11.38 16.44 -15.86
CA ALA A 325 -10.46 15.33 -16.05
C ALA A 325 -9.03 15.85 -16.32
N TYR A 326 -8.00 15.13 -15.84
CA TYR A 326 -6.60 15.53 -16.02
C TYR A 326 -6.26 15.88 -17.47
N ASP A 327 -6.61 14.99 -18.42
CA ASP A 327 -6.30 15.20 -19.84
C ASP A 327 -6.97 16.45 -20.42
N ASP A 328 -8.23 16.71 -20.04
CA ASP A 328 -8.93 17.93 -20.44
C ASP A 328 -8.28 19.18 -19.80
N TYR A 329 -7.85 19.10 -18.53
CA TYR A 329 -7.17 20.21 -17.86
C TYR A 329 -5.85 20.57 -18.54
N VAL A 330 -5.05 19.56 -18.90
CA VAL A 330 -3.74 19.76 -19.56
C VAL A 330 -3.92 20.26 -21.00
N SER A 331 -4.76 19.59 -21.79
CA SER A 331 -4.97 19.93 -23.21
C SER A 331 -5.60 21.33 -23.41
N LEU A 332 -6.45 21.74 -22.51
CA LEU A 332 -7.15 23.03 -22.53
C LEU A 332 -6.46 24.12 -21.71
N LYS A 333 -5.24 23.83 -21.19
CA LYS A 333 -4.40 24.76 -20.45
C LYS A 333 -5.05 25.36 -19.20
N GLY A 334 -5.75 24.52 -18.45
CA GLY A 334 -6.26 24.84 -17.14
C GLY A 334 -7.77 25.07 -17.06
N GLU A 335 -8.20 25.57 -15.91
CA GLU A 335 -9.60 25.69 -15.54
C GLU A 335 -10.40 26.58 -16.51
N SER A 336 -9.86 27.73 -16.91
CA SER A 336 -10.56 28.66 -17.82
C SER A 336 -10.82 28.00 -19.17
N GLY A 337 -9.80 27.38 -19.79
CA GLY A 337 -9.97 26.72 -21.08
C GLY A 337 -10.93 25.54 -21.01
N ALA A 338 -10.86 24.76 -19.93
CA ALA A 338 -11.80 23.65 -19.72
C ALA A 338 -13.25 24.14 -19.54
N LYS A 339 -13.45 25.26 -18.86
CA LYS A 339 -14.77 25.89 -18.69
C LYS A 339 -15.32 26.39 -20.03
N ASP A 340 -14.51 27.11 -20.81
CA ASP A 340 -14.89 27.64 -22.12
C ASP A 340 -15.22 26.54 -23.11
N ALA A 341 -14.53 25.41 -23.03
CA ALA A 341 -14.76 24.21 -23.85
C ALA A 341 -15.92 23.31 -23.32
N GLY A 342 -16.58 23.69 -22.22
CA GLY A 342 -17.66 22.90 -21.62
C GLY A 342 -17.20 21.58 -20.96
N LYS A 343 -15.91 21.48 -20.61
CA LYS A 343 -15.29 20.28 -20.00
C LYS A 343 -15.25 20.33 -18.47
N MET A 344 -15.54 21.48 -17.85
CA MET A 344 -15.76 21.58 -16.42
C MET A 344 -17.16 21.07 -16.09
N ARG A 345 -17.22 19.95 -15.39
CA ARG A 345 -18.46 19.32 -14.93
C ARG A 345 -18.84 19.81 -13.54
N LEU A 346 -20.15 19.89 -13.28
CA LEU A 346 -20.70 20.18 -11.96
C LEU A 346 -21.24 18.87 -11.39
N GLU A 347 -20.52 18.29 -10.46
CA GLU A 347 -20.81 16.96 -9.92
C GLU A 347 -21.50 17.06 -8.55
N GLY A 348 -22.52 16.23 -8.35
CA GLY A 348 -23.30 16.12 -7.12
C GLY A 348 -22.77 15.07 -6.15
N LYS A 349 -23.61 14.77 -5.14
CA LYS A 349 -23.23 13.87 -4.03
C LYS A 349 -22.94 12.43 -4.44
N GLU A 350 -23.58 11.96 -5.51
CA GLU A 350 -23.47 10.58 -6.00
C GLU A 350 -22.30 10.38 -6.97
N TYR A 351 -21.58 11.44 -7.30
CA TYR A 351 -20.44 11.34 -8.20
C TYR A 351 -19.31 10.52 -7.56
N VAL A 352 -18.90 9.45 -8.25
CA VAL A 352 -17.75 8.64 -7.88
C VAL A 352 -16.52 9.25 -8.52
N VAL A 353 -15.57 9.68 -7.69
CA VAL A 353 -14.34 10.34 -8.13
C VAL A 353 -13.49 9.40 -8.97
N ALA A 354 -13.01 9.89 -10.11
CA ALA A 354 -12.10 9.16 -11.00
C ALA A 354 -10.64 9.54 -10.70
N ASP A 355 -9.72 8.58 -10.97
CA ASP A 355 -8.29 8.86 -10.85
C ASP A 355 -7.87 9.96 -11.82
N GLY A 356 -7.16 10.95 -11.33
CA GLY A 356 -6.71 12.11 -12.10
C GLY A 356 -7.71 13.28 -12.16
N ASP A 357 -8.88 13.19 -11.53
CA ASP A 357 -9.79 14.34 -11.49
C ASP A 357 -9.14 15.54 -10.81
N VAL A 358 -9.26 16.71 -11.42
CA VAL A 358 -8.91 18.01 -10.83
C VAL A 358 -10.20 18.61 -10.29
N MET A 359 -10.27 18.79 -8.96
CA MET A 359 -11.53 19.09 -8.27
C MET A 359 -11.47 20.38 -7.46
N HIS A 360 -12.56 21.13 -7.49
CA HIS A 360 -12.80 22.25 -6.61
C HIS A 360 -14.14 22.07 -5.89
N PHE A 361 -14.09 21.90 -4.57
CA PHE A 361 -15.28 21.65 -3.77
C PHE A 361 -15.97 22.94 -3.34
N ARG A 362 -17.29 23.00 -3.51
CA ARG A 362 -18.17 24.06 -2.99
C ARG A 362 -18.94 23.51 -1.81
N PHE A 363 -18.80 24.15 -0.67
CA PHE A 363 -19.42 23.74 0.59
C PHE A 363 -19.92 24.95 1.38
N ASN A 364 -20.89 24.71 2.26
CA ASN A 364 -21.33 25.67 3.28
C ASN A 364 -20.58 25.41 4.59
N THR A 365 -20.14 26.46 5.25
CA THR A 365 -19.57 26.45 6.61
C THR A 365 -20.67 26.52 7.65
#